data_1517bd4a55690d51b58c7e53e04e4879
#
_entry.id   1517bd4a55690d51b58c7e53e04e4879
#
_cell.length_a   1.000
_cell.length_b   1.000
_cell.length_c   1.000
_cell.angle_alpha   90.00
_cell.angle_beta   90.00
_cell.angle_gamma   90.00
#
_symmetry.space_group_name_H-M   'P 1'
#
loop_
_entity.id
_entity.type
_entity.pdbx_description
1 polymer ?
#
loop_
_entity_poly.entity_id
_entity_poly.type
_entity_poly.pdbx_seq_one_letter_code
_entity_poly.pdbx_strand_id
1 'polypeptide(L)'
;MKALSHYLAPLQPGRGVLLWGGYLRALTAAAAAWGVAREAPVWVVDAVNRFDPYRLVREAAGRNLSPQEALTRVRVARAFTSHQLVRLLQETFPAKLAPGSLVLVLGPVSLFYDEQVPLGERRRLFQDLVSLLARIKTQSALLLLQPRLPRAAANRHFGRLLAPVIDYFVEVESREDRRGASRRATPAVSAHPPDSLWDGGDHAAPSRPQRGDL
;
A
#
# COMPACT_ATOMS: atom_id res chain seq x y z
N MET A 1 10.65 15.80 4.53
CA MET A 1 11.54 14.71 4.09
C MET A 1 11.97 13.75 5.22
N LYS A 2 12.27 14.22 6.44
CA LYS A 2 12.63 13.34 7.57
C LYS A 2 11.57 12.30 7.96
N ALA A 3 10.28 12.58 7.75
CA ALA A 3 9.20 11.66 8.09
C ALA A 3 9.16 10.38 7.21
N LEU A 4 9.46 10.48 5.90
CA LEU A 4 9.40 9.32 5.02
C LEU A 4 10.51 8.32 5.30
N SER A 5 11.74 8.77 5.54
CA SER A 5 12.87 7.87 5.84
C SER A 5 12.60 7.02 7.08
N HIS A 6 11.83 7.52 8.04
CA HIS A 6 11.42 6.74 9.20
C HIS A 6 10.49 5.57 8.83
N TYR A 7 9.54 5.78 7.91
CA TYR A 7 8.63 4.72 7.45
C TYR A 7 9.31 3.69 6.55
N LEU A 8 10.36 4.12 5.83
CA LEU A 8 11.10 3.26 4.94
C LEU A 8 12.31 2.59 5.60
N ALA A 9 12.69 3.01 6.81
CA ALA A 9 13.82 2.43 7.54
C ALA A 9 13.73 0.91 7.73
N PRO A 10 12.54 0.31 8.00
CA PRO A 10 12.40 -1.15 8.11
C PRO A 10 12.45 -1.90 6.78
N LEU A 11 12.42 -1.20 5.63
CA LEU A 11 12.40 -1.82 4.31
C LEU A 11 13.76 -2.40 3.96
N GLN A 12 13.83 -3.71 3.97
CA GLN A 12 14.97 -4.51 3.54
C GLN A 12 14.47 -5.84 2.95
N PRO A 13 15.28 -6.58 2.20
CA PRO A 13 14.91 -7.90 1.73
C PRO A 13 14.45 -8.79 2.87
N GLY A 14 13.38 -9.55 2.67
CA GLY A 14 12.73 -10.37 3.69
C GLY A 14 11.73 -9.62 4.58
N ARG A 15 11.55 -8.31 4.39
CA ARG A 15 10.61 -7.52 5.19
C ARG A 15 9.47 -6.94 4.36
N GLY A 16 8.26 -7.00 4.92
CA GLY A 16 7.05 -6.40 4.38
C GLY A 16 6.54 -5.27 5.26
N VAL A 17 6.32 -4.11 4.67
CA VAL A 17 5.76 -2.93 5.33
C VAL A 17 4.42 -2.59 4.71
N LEU A 18 3.39 -2.36 5.51
CA LEU A 18 2.10 -1.85 5.05
C LEU A 18 1.91 -0.40 5.50
N LEU A 19 1.76 0.50 4.52
CA LEU A 19 1.26 1.85 4.74
C LEU A 19 -0.22 1.89 4.41
N TRP A 20 -1.03 2.31 5.39
CA TRP A 20 -2.48 2.39 5.26
C TRP A 20 -2.97 3.84 5.41
N GLY A 21 -3.93 4.27 4.60
CA GLY A 21 -4.60 5.55 4.83
C GLY A 21 -4.58 6.52 3.67
N GLY A 22 -4.36 7.81 3.99
CA GLY A 22 -4.30 8.90 3.00
C GLY A 22 -2.92 9.10 2.38
N TYR A 23 -2.80 10.06 1.44
CA TYR A 23 -1.53 10.51 0.84
C TYR A 23 -0.65 9.45 0.16
N LEU A 24 -1.14 8.24 -0.05
CA LEU A 24 -0.34 7.14 -0.59
C LEU A 24 0.27 7.44 -1.95
N ARG A 25 -0.39 8.27 -2.77
CA ARG A 25 0.14 8.72 -4.08
C ARG A 25 1.49 9.42 -3.96
N ALA A 26 1.61 10.30 -2.95
CA ALA A 26 2.86 11.01 -2.68
C ALA A 26 3.92 10.06 -2.13
N LEU A 27 3.53 9.20 -1.21
CA LEU A 27 4.43 8.25 -0.57
C LEU A 27 4.96 7.22 -1.56
N THR A 28 4.15 6.79 -2.53
CA THR A 28 4.60 5.86 -3.57
C THR A 28 5.74 6.44 -4.41
N ALA A 29 5.56 7.66 -4.92
CA ALA A 29 6.59 8.31 -5.72
C ALA A 29 7.87 8.55 -4.90
N ALA A 30 7.72 8.97 -3.65
CA ALA A 30 8.84 9.22 -2.75
C ALA A 30 9.57 7.93 -2.33
N ALA A 31 8.84 6.82 -2.15
CA ALA A 31 9.42 5.50 -1.87
C ALA A 31 10.14 4.94 -3.10
N ALA A 32 9.57 5.12 -4.30
CA ALA A 32 10.24 4.72 -5.53
C ALA A 32 11.55 5.51 -5.73
N ALA A 33 11.54 6.83 -5.56
CA ALA A 33 12.74 7.66 -5.63
C ALA A 33 13.77 7.30 -4.55
N TRP A 34 13.32 6.91 -3.35
CA TRP A 34 14.19 6.42 -2.29
C TRP A 34 14.88 5.10 -2.66
N GLY A 35 14.16 4.17 -3.30
CA GLY A 35 14.74 2.93 -3.80
C GLY A 35 15.78 3.17 -4.89
N VAL A 36 15.47 4.05 -5.86
CA VAL A 36 16.42 4.44 -6.93
C VAL A 36 17.69 5.05 -6.34
N ALA A 37 17.57 5.93 -5.34
CA ALA A 37 18.72 6.54 -4.66
C ALA A 37 19.60 5.55 -3.90
N ARG A 38 19.11 4.33 -3.67
CA ARG A 38 19.84 3.21 -3.06
C ARG A 38 20.28 2.18 -4.10
N GLU A 39 20.20 2.54 -5.37
CA GLU A 39 20.57 1.69 -6.50
C GLU A 39 19.75 0.39 -6.61
N ALA A 40 18.68 0.25 -5.84
CA ALA A 40 17.79 -0.90 -5.91
C ALA A 40 16.96 -0.87 -7.21
N PRO A 41 16.77 -2.00 -7.89
CA PRO A 41 15.75 -2.12 -8.92
C PRO A 41 14.36 -1.90 -8.29
N VAL A 42 13.56 -0.98 -8.83
CA VAL A 42 12.25 -0.63 -8.27
C VAL A 42 11.13 -1.12 -9.16
N TRP A 43 10.19 -1.87 -8.56
CA TRP A 43 8.97 -2.31 -9.21
C TRP A 43 7.76 -1.66 -8.55
N VAL A 44 6.85 -1.13 -9.37
CA VAL A 44 5.58 -0.59 -8.91
C VAL A 44 4.47 -1.40 -9.55
N VAL A 45 3.69 -2.11 -8.72
CA VAL A 45 2.45 -2.78 -9.12
C VAL A 45 1.29 -1.88 -8.71
N ASP A 46 0.62 -1.29 -9.69
CA ASP A 46 -0.41 -0.28 -9.45
C ASP A 46 -1.81 -0.85 -9.73
N ALA A 47 -2.48 -1.30 -8.66
CA ALA A 47 -3.83 -1.85 -8.70
C ALA A 47 -4.94 -0.79 -8.45
N VAL A 48 -4.58 0.48 -8.32
CA VAL A 48 -5.51 1.59 -8.10
C VAL A 48 -5.37 2.71 -9.12
N ASN A 49 -4.48 2.53 -10.11
CA ASN A 49 -4.18 3.48 -11.19
C ASN A 49 -3.82 4.88 -10.65
N ARG A 50 -2.91 4.92 -9.64
CA ARG A 50 -2.56 6.18 -8.96
C ARG A 50 -1.07 6.50 -8.97
N PHE A 51 -0.23 5.69 -9.58
CA PHE A 51 1.19 6.01 -9.72
C PHE A 51 1.40 7.21 -10.65
N ASP A 52 2.18 8.17 -10.17
CA ASP A 52 2.43 9.45 -10.85
C ASP A 52 3.92 9.57 -11.20
N PRO A 53 4.32 9.36 -12.47
CA PRO A 53 5.71 9.45 -12.89
C PRO A 53 6.27 10.88 -12.82
N TYR A 54 5.44 11.91 -13.00
CA TYR A 54 5.89 13.30 -12.84
C TYR A 54 6.25 13.60 -11.39
N ARG A 55 5.52 13.02 -10.45
CA ARG A 55 5.85 13.13 -9.05
C ARG A 55 7.11 12.35 -8.71
N LEU A 56 7.34 11.18 -9.30
CA LEU A 56 8.59 10.45 -9.16
C LEU A 56 9.79 11.33 -9.54
N VAL A 57 9.73 12.00 -10.68
CA VAL A 57 10.79 12.90 -11.12
C VAL A 57 11.06 14.02 -10.11
N ARG A 58 10.01 14.65 -9.57
CA ARG A 58 10.17 15.69 -8.55
C ARG A 58 10.80 15.17 -7.25
N GLU A 59 10.40 13.98 -6.81
CA GLU A 59 10.95 13.35 -5.61
C GLU A 59 12.40 12.89 -5.82
N ALA A 60 12.76 12.49 -7.04
CA ALA A 60 14.10 12.12 -7.46
C ALA A 60 15.04 13.33 -7.47
N ALA A 61 14.60 14.46 -8.03
CA ALA A 61 15.36 15.71 -8.03
C ALA A 61 15.76 16.15 -6.61
N GLY A 62 14.87 15.98 -5.63
CA GLY A 62 15.17 16.23 -4.21
C GLY A 62 16.20 15.28 -3.60
N ARG A 63 16.68 14.28 -4.34
CA ARG A 63 17.72 13.28 -3.98
C ARG A 63 18.93 13.32 -4.90
N ASN A 64 19.08 14.40 -5.68
CA ASN A 64 20.13 14.58 -6.67
C ASN A 64 20.15 13.49 -7.77
N LEU A 65 19.00 12.91 -8.09
CA LEU A 65 18.86 11.98 -9.19
C LEU A 65 18.33 12.70 -10.41
N SER A 66 18.83 12.36 -11.60
CA SER A 66 18.29 12.89 -12.84
C SER A 66 16.90 12.31 -13.13
N PRO A 67 16.05 13.02 -13.90
CA PRO A 67 14.76 12.49 -14.36
C PRO A 67 14.91 11.16 -15.11
N GLN A 68 15.93 11.05 -15.93
CA GLN A 68 16.21 9.86 -16.73
C GLN A 68 16.56 8.66 -15.87
N GLU A 69 17.43 8.82 -14.87
CA GLU A 69 17.73 7.74 -13.91
C GLU A 69 16.50 7.27 -13.17
N ALA A 70 15.67 8.18 -12.69
CA ALA A 70 14.45 7.83 -11.98
C ALA A 70 13.48 7.04 -12.87
N LEU A 71 13.28 7.47 -14.12
CA LEU A 71 12.32 6.83 -15.02
C LEU A 71 12.81 5.50 -15.59
N THR A 72 14.12 5.32 -15.81
CA THR A 72 14.68 4.08 -16.35
C THR A 72 14.80 2.97 -15.30
N ARG A 73 14.99 3.32 -14.02
CA ARG A 73 15.14 2.36 -12.93
C ARG A 73 13.83 1.94 -12.26
N VAL A 74 12.71 2.62 -12.55
CA VAL A 74 11.40 2.27 -12.02
C VAL A 74 10.56 1.60 -13.10
N ARG A 75 10.20 0.35 -12.87
CA ARG A 75 9.30 -0.41 -13.73
C ARG A 75 7.90 -0.38 -13.16
N VAL A 76 6.93 0.02 -13.97
CA VAL A 76 5.52 0.13 -13.55
C VAL A 76 4.69 -0.89 -14.30
N ALA A 77 3.92 -1.68 -13.57
CA ALA A 77 2.93 -2.58 -14.12
C ALA A 77 1.57 -2.28 -13.49
N ARG A 78 0.51 -2.26 -14.29
CA ARG A 78 -0.85 -1.97 -13.82
C ARG A 78 -1.75 -3.17 -13.92
N ALA A 79 -2.63 -3.32 -12.93
CA ALA A 79 -3.70 -4.30 -12.93
C ALA A 79 -5.03 -3.58 -12.69
N PHE A 80 -6.05 -3.95 -13.45
CA PHE A 80 -7.39 -3.37 -13.37
C PHE A 80 -8.43 -4.37 -12.82
N THR A 81 -8.05 -5.64 -12.70
CA THR A 81 -8.87 -6.69 -12.08
C THR A 81 -8.02 -7.52 -11.11
N SER A 82 -8.67 -8.21 -10.17
CA SER A 82 -8.00 -9.12 -9.26
C SER A 82 -7.26 -10.26 -9.99
N HIS A 83 -7.82 -10.77 -11.09
CA HIS A 83 -7.18 -11.78 -11.94
C HIS A 83 -5.90 -11.25 -12.60
N GLN A 84 -5.96 -10.04 -13.15
CA GLN A 84 -4.77 -9.41 -13.74
C GLN A 84 -3.67 -9.18 -12.71
N LEU A 85 -4.02 -8.79 -11.48
CA LEU A 85 -3.06 -8.58 -10.41
C LEU A 85 -2.34 -9.89 -10.04
N VAL A 86 -3.08 -10.95 -9.82
CA VAL A 86 -2.51 -12.27 -9.48
C VAL A 86 -1.65 -12.79 -10.63
N ARG A 87 -2.16 -12.76 -11.86
CA ARG A 87 -1.43 -13.18 -13.06
C ARG A 87 -0.13 -12.40 -13.26
N LEU A 88 -0.17 -11.09 -13.09
CA LEU A 88 1.01 -10.23 -13.21
C LEU A 88 2.11 -10.66 -12.23
N LEU A 89 1.76 -10.89 -10.97
CA LEU A 89 2.72 -11.31 -9.95
C LEU A 89 3.20 -12.75 -10.17
N GLN A 90 2.38 -13.61 -10.72
CA GLN A 90 2.70 -15.00 -10.98
C GLN A 90 3.62 -15.18 -12.21
N GLU A 91 3.35 -14.46 -13.29
CA GLU A 91 4.03 -14.68 -14.58
C GLU A 91 5.22 -13.74 -14.78
N THR A 92 5.09 -12.47 -14.36
CA THR A 92 6.08 -11.44 -14.68
C THR A 92 7.20 -11.37 -13.65
N PHE A 93 6.87 -11.48 -12.37
CA PHE A 93 7.82 -11.23 -11.29
C PHE A 93 8.88 -12.33 -11.15
N PRO A 94 8.56 -13.64 -11.20
CA PRO A 94 9.58 -14.67 -11.01
C PRO A 94 10.72 -14.60 -12.02
N ALA A 95 10.42 -14.16 -13.24
CA ALA A 95 11.42 -14.08 -14.32
C ALA A 95 12.22 -12.77 -14.33
N LYS A 96 11.74 -11.72 -13.67
CA LYS A 96 12.29 -10.35 -13.81
C LYS A 96 12.73 -9.71 -12.49
N LEU A 97 12.36 -10.31 -11.36
CA LEU A 97 12.68 -9.76 -10.04
C LEU A 97 14.13 -10.09 -9.68
N ALA A 98 14.98 -9.08 -9.67
CA ALA A 98 16.34 -9.23 -9.18
C ALA A 98 16.38 -9.26 -7.64
N PRO A 99 17.27 -10.04 -7.01
CA PRO A 99 17.49 -9.99 -5.57
C PRO A 99 17.78 -8.56 -5.09
N GLY A 100 17.27 -8.18 -3.92
CA GLY A 100 17.45 -6.83 -3.39
C GLY A 100 16.55 -5.77 -4.02
N SER A 101 15.65 -6.13 -4.93
CA SER A 101 14.67 -5.20 -5.49
C SER A 101 13.78 -4.60 -4.40
N LEU A 102 13.26 -3.40 -4.67
CA LEU A 102 12.16 -2.80 -3.92
C LEU A 102 10.86 -3.00 -4.72
N VAL A 103 9.92 -3.70 -4.13
CA VAL A 103 8.59 -3.94 -4.72
C VAL A 103 7.54 -3.12 -3.98
N LEU A 104 6.88 -2.22 -4.71
CA LEU A 104 5.78 -1.39 -4.23
C LEU A 104 4.48 -1.94 -4.81
N VAL A 105 3.49 -2.27 -3.96
CA VAL A 105 2.16 -2.68 -4.41
C VAL A 105 1.12 -1.69 -3.92
N LEU A 106 0.50 -0.97 -4.85
CA LEU A 106 -0.53 0.02 -4.58
C LEU A 106 -1.90 -0.62 -4.63
N GLY A 107 -2.64 -0.52 -3.54
CA GLY A 107 -3.99 -1.03 -3.43
C GLY A 107 -4.10 -2.56 -3.51
N PRO A 108 -3.27 -3.33 -2.78
CA PRO A 108 -3.25 -4.79 -2.90
C PRO A 108 -4.61 -5.43 -2.62
N VAL A 109 -5.47 -4.76 -1.85
CA VAL A 109 -6.79 -5.26 -1.48
C VAL A 109 -7.90 -4.68 -2.38
N SER A 110 -7.65 -3.54 -3.03
CA SER A 110 -8.69 -2.72 -3.65
C SER A 110 -9.49 -3.44 -4.73
N LEU A 111 -8.85 -4.27 -5.55
CA LEU A 111 -9.51 -5.00 -6.64
C LEU A 111 -10.35 -6.20 -6.17
N PHE A 112 -10.22 -6.61 -4.91
CA PHE A 112 -10.96 -7.75 -4.37
C PHE A 112 -12.31 -7.37 -3.76
N TYR A 113 -12.68 -6.09 -3.85
CA TYR A 113 -14.01 -5.60 -3.47
C TYR A 113 -14.95 -5.48 -4.66
N ASP A 114 -14.54 -5.89 -5.85
CA ASP A 114 -15.40 -5.98 -7.02
C ASP A 114 -16.45 -7.07 -6.82
N GLU A 115 -17.71 -6.67 -6.66
CA GLU A 115 -18.84 -7.57 -6.40
C GLU A 115 -19.25 -8.39 -7.63
N GLN A 116 -18.77 -8.04 -8.82
CA GLN A 116 -19.00 -8.82 -10.04
C GLN A 116 -18.27 -10.17 -10.00
N VAL A 117 -17.20 -10.29 -9.20
CA VAL A 117 -16.48 -11.54 -9.00
C VAL A 117 -17.07 -12.28 -7.78
N PRO A 118 -17.47 -13.57 -7.91
CA PRO A 118 -18.02 -14.35 -6.81
C PRO A 118 -17.09 -14.37 -5.59
N LEU A 119 -17.64 -14.29 -4.38
CA LEU A 119 -16.87 -14.20 -3.14
C LEU A 119 -15.87 -15.36 -2.95
N GLY A 120 -16.27 -16.58 -3.31
CA GLY A 120 -15.38 -17.75 -3.22
C GLY A 120 -14.16 -17.63 -4.13
N GLU A 121 -14.36 -17.11 -5.35
CA GLU A 121 -13.29 -16.86 -6.31
C GLU A 121 -12.37 -15.72 -5.84
N ARG A 122 -12.95 -14.61 -5.33
CA ARG A 122 -12.18 -13.51 -4.74
C ARG A 122 -11.28 -13.98 -3.59
N ARG A 123 -11.80 -14.86 -2.71
CA ARG A 123 -11.03 -15.43 -1.60
C ARG A 123 -9.86 -16.27 -2.10
N ARG A 124 -10.09 -17.14 -3.09
CA ARG A 124 -9.03 -17.96 -3.67
C ARG A 124 -7.94 -17.08 -4.31
N LEU A 125 -8.33 -16.15 -5.17
CA LEU A 125 -7.40 -15.21 -5.80
C LEU A 125 -6.62 -14.39 -4.77
N PHE A 126 -7.25 -14.02 -3.66
CA PHE A 126 -6.56 -13.29 -2.60
C PHE A 126 -5.55 -14.16 -1.84
N GLN A 127 -5.85 -15.43 -1.61
CA GLN A 127 -4.90 -16.39 -1.03
C GLN A 127 -3.70 -16.59 -1.96
N ASP A 128 -3.93 -16.69 -3.28
CA ASP A 128 -2.87 -16.75 -4.28
C ASP A 128 -2.02 -15.48 -4.23
N LEU A 129 -2.64 -14.29 -4.18
CA LEU A 129 -1.94 -13.02 -4.00
C LEU A 129 -1.02 -13.03 -2.76
N VAL A 130 -1.53 -13.44 -1.60
CA VAL A 130 -0.76 -13.47 -0.35
C VAL A 130 0.44 -14.42 -0.48
N SER A 131 0.25 -15.59 -1.08
CA SER A 131 1.31 -16.56 -1.32
C SER A 131 2.40 -16.01 -2.25
N LEU A 132 2.00 -15.31 -3.32
CA LEU A 132 2.93 -14.65 -4.25
C LEU A 132 3.70 -13.51 -3.58
N LEU A 133 3.03 -12.68 -2.79
CA LEU A 133 3.67 -11.60 -2.03
C LEU A 133 4.67 -12.14 -1.00
N ALA A 134 4.34 -13.26 -0.34
CA ALA A 134 5.25 -13.93 0.58
C ALA A 134 6.53 -14.39 -0.14
N ARG A 135 6.41 -14.98 -1.32
CA ARG A 135 7.56 -15.38 -2.16
C ARG A 135 8.37 -14.18 -2.63
N ILE A 136 7.73 -13.09 -3.06
CA ILE A 136 8.40 -11.85 -3.46
C ILE A 136 9.19 -11.28 -2.27
N LYS A 137 8.57 -11.26 -1.08
CA LYS A 137 9.19 -10.76 0.16
C LYS A 137 10.51 -11.47 0.49
N THR A 138 10.65 -12.77 0.23
CA THR A 138 11.89 -13.50 0.56
C THR A 138 13.13 -12.95 -0.15
N GLN A 139 12.96 -12.36 -1.33
CA GLN A 139 14.06 -11.90 -2.19
C GLN A 139 14.15 -10.37 -2.30
N SER A 140 13.13 -9.66 -1.83
CA SER A 140 12.98 -8.21 -2.02
C SER A 140 12.45 -7.52 -0.77
N ALA A 141 12.64 -6.20 -0.72
CA ALA A 141 11.91 -5.35 0.21
C ALA A 141 10.50 -5.14 -0.34
N LEU A 142 9.47 -5.42 0.47
CA LEU A 142 8.07 -5.33 0.06
C LEU A 142 7.38 -4.15 0.77
N LEU A 143 6.87 -3.19 -0.01
CA LEU A 143 6.07 -2.09 0.50
C LEU A 143 4.66 -2.14 -0.09
N LEU A 144 3.69 -2.39 0.77
CA LEU A 144 2.28 -2.35 0.44
C LEU A 144 1.71 -0.97 0.80
N LEU A 145 0.98 -0.35 -0.13
CA LEU A 145 0.34 0.95 0.09
C LEU A 145 -1.16 0.79 -0.17
N GLN A 146 -1.95 0.74 0.90
CA GLN A 146 -3.39 0.51 0.81
C GLN A 146 -4.16 1.78 1.15
N PRO A 147 -4.89 2.39 0.20
CA PRO A 147 -5.80 3.48 0.49
C PRO A 147 -6.97 3.00 1.36
N ARG A 148 -7.55 3.93 2.14
CA ARG A 148 -8.78 3.63 2.88
C ARG A 148 -9.84 3.12 1.91
N LEU A 149 -10.50 2.03 2.29
CA LEU A 149 -11.57 1.46 1.50
C LEU A 149 -12.85 2.30 1.64
N PRO A 150 -13.71 2.35 0.62
CA PRO A 150 -15.01 2.97 0.73
C PRO A 150 -15.82 2.32 1.88
N ARG A 151 -16.61 3.13 2.61
CA ARG A 151 -17.47 2.63 3.71
C ARG A 151 -18.49 1.58 3.26
N ALA A 152 -18.90 1.65 2.00
CA ALA A 152 -19.85 0.71 1.40
C ALA A 152 -19.20 -0.59 0.90
N ALA A 153 -17.87 -0.76 1.01
CA ALA A 153 -17.22 -1.98 0.54
C ALA A 153 -17.70 -3.18 1.37
N ALA A 154 -18.37 -4.11 0.72
CA ALA A 154 -18.77 -5.38 1.34
C ALA A 154 -17.54 -6.24 1.63
N ASN A 155 -17.61 -7.08 2.66
CA ASN A 155 -16.56 -8.07 2.99
C ASN A 155 -15.15 -7.47 3.19
N ARG A 156 -15.02 -6.49 4.06
CA ARG A 156 -13.78 -5.74 4.34
C ARG A 156 -12.62 -6.56 4.93
N HIS A 157 -12.83 -7.84 5.18
CA HIS A 157 -11.87 -8.70 5.91
C HIS A 157 -10.67 -9.15 5.09
N PHE A 158 -10.61 -8.90 3.78
CA PHE A 158 -9.47 -9.29 2.96
C PHE A 158 -8.14 -8.73 3.47
N GLY A 159 -8.14 -7.53 4.00
CA GLY A 159 -6.92 -6.93 4.55
C GLY A 159 -6.26 -7.76 5.65
N ARG A 160 -7.03 -8.44 6.51
CA ARG A 160 -6.51 -9.33 7.57
C ARG A 160 -5.66 -10.47 7.00
N LEU A 161 -6.00 -10.93 5.80
CA LEU A 161 -5.26 -12.01 5.14
C LEU A 161 -3.86 -11.57 4.68
N LEU A 162 -3.53 -10.27 4.69
CA LEU A 162 -2.17 -9.78 4.43
C LEU A 162 -1.23 -9.95 5.62
N ALA A 163 -1.73 -10.27 6.82
CA ALA A 163 -0.91 -10.38 8.02
C ALA A 163 0.37 -11.23 7.85
N PRO A 164 0.37 -12.38 7.14
CA PRO A 164 1.59 -13.19 6.95
C PRO A 164 2.72 -12.48 6.19
N VAL A 165 2.39 -11.45 5.41
CA VAL A 165 3.38 -10.72 4.60
C VAL A 165 3.79 -9.38 5.19
N ILE A 166 3.17 -8.96 6.30
CA ILE A 166 3.40 -7.68 6.95
C ILE A 166 4.23 -7.89 8.22
N ASP A 167 5.41 -7.27 8.27
CA ASP A 167 6.25 -7.22 9.46
C ASP A 167 6.09 -5.88 10.21
N TYR A 168 5.74 -4.81 9.47
CA TYR A 168 5.52 -3.47 10.03
C TYR A 168 4.30 -2.81 9.42
N PHE A 169 3.52 -2.19 10.28
CA PHE A 169 2.33 -1.44 9.91
C PHE A 169 2.47 0.03 10.29
N VAL A 170 2.03 0.92 9.39
CA VAL A 170 2.01 2.36 9.62
C VAL A 170 0.70 2.94 9.10
N GLU A 171 -0.06 3.57 9.97
CA GLU A 171 -1.20 4.36 9.56
C GLU A 171 -0.73 5.75 9.11
N VAL A 172 -1.17 6.15 7.91
CA VAL A 172 -0.84 7.44 7.32
C VAL A 172 -2.09 8.33 7.34
N GLU A 173 -2.06 9.35 8.20
CA GLU A 173 -3.14 10.33 8.29
C GLU A 173 -3.25 11.18 7.02
N SER A 174 -4.46 11.56 6.66
CA SER A 174 -4.69 12.56 5.61
C SER A 174 -4.47 13.99 6.16
N ARG A 175 -4.23 14.98 5.26
CA ARG A 175 -4.14 16.39 5.68
C ARG A 175 -5.44 16.94 6.25
N GLU A 176 -6.55 16.36 5.87
CA GLU A 176 -7.87 16.75 6.35
C GLU A 176 -8.06 16.31 7.80
N ASP A 177 -7.59 15.13 8.16
CA ASP A 177 -7.60 14.64 9.54
C ASP A 177 -6.75 15.51 10.48
N ARG A 178 -5.68 16.15 9.95
CA ARG A 178 -4.81 17.07 10.72
C ARG A 178 -5.42 18.42 11.05
N ARG A 179 -6.49 18.83 10.37
CA ARG A 179 -7.18 20.12 10.66
C ARG A 179 -8.06 20.03 11.90
N GLY A 180 -8.47 18.83 12.29
CA GLY A 180 -9.33 18.58 13.46
C GLY A 180 -8.60 18.03 14.70
N ALA A 181 -7.37 17.53 14.55
CA ALA A 181 -6.62 16.95 15.68
C ALA A 181 -5.48 17.88 16.11
N SER A 182 -5.45 18.17 17.40
CA SER A 182 -4.38 18.90 18.08
C SER A 182 -3.01 18.30 17.78
N ARG A 183 -2.03 19.16 17.57
CA ARG A 183 -0.63 18.89 17.26
C ARG A 183 -0.04 17.74 18.07
N ARG A 184 0.66 16.83 17.37
CA ARG A 184 1.54 15.75 17.83
C ARG A 184 0.88 14.37 17.95
N ALA A 185 0.76 13.68 16.80
CA ALA A 185 0.88 12.24 16.79
C ALA A 185 2.02 11.87 15.83
N THR A 186 3.10 11.36 16.37
CA THR A 186 4.07 10.59 15.59
C THR A 186 3.32 9.34 15.15
N PRO A 187 3.30 8.98 13.85
CA PRO A 187 2.60 7.78 13.43
C PRO A 187 3.18 6.59 14.16
N ALA A 188 2.30 5.82 14.80
CA ALA A 188 2.71 4.62 15.51
C ALA A 188 3.15 3.57 14.48
N VAL A 189 4.39 3.16 14.53
CA VAL A 189 4.88 1.96 13.85
C VAL A 189 4.53 0.79 14.76
N SER A 190 3.59 -0.05 14.31
CA SER A 190 3.16 -1.25 15.03
C SER A 190 3.65 -2.50 14.32
N ALA A 191 3.98 -3.54 15.06
CA ALA A 191 4.35 -4.84 14.51
C ALA A 191 3.15 -5.57 13.86
N HIS A 192 1.93 -5.21 14.24
CA HIS A 192 0.70 -5.79 13.67
C HIS A 192 -0.33 -4.70 13.43
N PRO A 193 -1.09 -4.74 12.30
CA PRO A 193 -2.20 -3.86 12.09
C PRO A 193 -3.30 -4.14 13.14
N PRO A 194 -3.91 -3.10 13.74
CA PRO A 194 -5.02 -3.29 14.66
C PRO A 194 -6.22 -3.91 13.93
N ASP A 195 -6.96 -4.79 14.59
CA ASP A 195 -8.14 -5.44 14.01
C ASP A 195 -9.19 -4.43 13.52
N SER A 196 -9.36 -3.32 14.24
CA SER A 196 -10.25 -2.21 13.88
C SER A 196 -9.94 -1.56 12.52
N LEU A 197 -8.73 -1.72 12.00
CA LEU A 197 -8.33 -1.19 10.71
C LEU A 197 -9.14 -1.79 9.56
N TRP A 198 -9.47 -3.07 9.69
CA TRP A 198 -10.19 -3.84 8.68
C TRP A 198 -11.71 -3.76 8.85
N ASP A 199 -12.18 -3.38 10.03
CA ASP A 199 -13.61 -3.34 10.38
C ASP A 199 -14.27 -1.99 10.03
N GLY A 200 -13.55 -1.03 9.46
CA GLY A 200 -14.04 0.29 9.07
C GLY A 200 -14.66 1.00 10.28
N GLY A 201 -13.80 1.50 11.19
CA GLY A 201 -14.17 2.02 12.49
C GLY A 201 -15.51 2.73 12.53
N ASP A 202 -16.43 2.19 13.32
CA ASP A 202 -17.56 2.90 13.89
C ASP A 202 -17.03 3.89 14.91
N HIS A 203 -16.56 5.03 14.44
CA HIS A 203 -16.44 6.19 15.31
C HIS A 203 -17.73 6.98 15.21
N ALA A 204 -18.54 6.83 16.28
CA ALA A 204 -19.67 7.64 16.70
C ALA A 204 -20.75 7.87 15.64
N ALA A 205 -21.79 7.06 15.67
CA ALA A 205 -23.11 7.52 15.26
C ALA A 205 -23.45 8.77 16.09
N PRO A 206 -23.85 9.90 15.46
CA PRO A 206 -24.41 11.00 16.22
C PRO A 206 -25.69 10.50 16.90
N SER A 207 -25.75 10.62 18.22
CA SER A 207 -26.92 10.37 19.03
C SER A 207 -28.13 11.11 18.42
N ARG A 208 -29.14 10.35 18.00
CA ARG A 208 -30.43 10.92 17.61
C ARG A 208 -30.96 11.75 18.79
N PRO A 209 -31.40 13.00 18.56
CA PRO A 209 -32.13 13.71 19.58
C PRO A 209 -33.41 12.93 19.86
N GLN A 210 -33.64 12.57 21.11
CA GLN A 210 -34.93 12.09 21.61
C GLN A 210 -35.94 13.18 21.30
N ARG A 211 -36.94 12.87 20.48
CA ARG A 211 -38.19 13.67 20.43
C ARG A 211 -38.87 13.44 21.75
N GLY A 212 -38.86 14.47 22.57
CA GLY A 212 -39.75 14.56 23.73
C GLY A 212 -41.18 14.64 23.25
N ASP A 213 -42.02 13.82 23.87
CA ASP A 213 -43.49 13.90 23.83
C ASP A 213 -43.95 15.26 24.34
N LEU A 214 -44.78 15.93 23.56
CA LEU A 214 -45.88 16.80 23.97
C LEU A 214 -46.93 16.76 22.87
#